data_3be5e1c57d98bc82e5b42e2cf6f475e3
#
_entry.id   3be5e1c57d98bc82e5b42e2cf6f475e3
#
_cell.length_a   1.000
_cell.length_b   1.000
_cell.length_c   1.000
_cell.angle_alpha   90.00
_cell.angle_beta   90.00
_cell.angle_gamma   90.00
#
_symmetry.space_group_name_H-M   'P 1'
#
loop_
_entity.id
_entity.type
_entity.pdbx_description
1 polymer ?
#
loop_
_entity_poly.entity_id
_entity_poly.type
_entity_poly.pdbx_seq_one_letter_code
_entity_poly.pdbx_strand_id
1 'polypeptide(L)'
;MRAAFRGLAAVFAAFAVALPLAAAELTQRERLEDFDAMWRAIDAGYAFFDAGRAPWRQVRATWRPRAARAKSRDEFAAALRGALETLRDDAVVLAADGFLAPRLPYDIDVWPRWDAGGARIEAVRVFSDADVAGVRPGQALTQAGDVAVQRAVRERLGRAPRDAAESEWALRRILAERNHRAPRPPALPTLSAHRIGEERDLGYLRIRIGIPEPRFEERLDGALEQVAGTRAIIVDLRDNTGPGSREMTRAVLARFVRGETPWQLRGAAGAKRTPDLVQPAGVPYTGPVVVLVDRWTAGEGEALAAGLVAVAHAEIIGTRTAGLRSESRETRLPHSGFTLTFPAQRSFRPDGAPRRELVPDIAIDLAAPKGGPGDPILYQALKRLAKKPGTDPYFR
;
A
#
# COMPACT_ATOMS: atom_id res chain seq x y z
N MET A 1 42.85 20.35 68.59
CA MET A 1 42.10 21.40 67.84
C MET A 1 41.09 20.69 66.96
N ARG A 2 39.84 21.16 66.93
CA ARG A 2 38.61 20.46 66.55
C ARG A 2 38.48 20.21 65.05
N ALA A 3 38.23 18.93 64.68
CA ALA A 3 37.87 18.51 63.35
C ALA A 3 36.32 18.50 63.23
N ALA A 4 35.81 19.20 62.24
CA ALA A 4 34.35 19.28 61.95
C ALA A 4 33.98 18.20 60.92
N PHE A 5 33.13 17.25 61.29
CA PHE A 5 32.43 16.30 60.41
C PHE A 5 31.26 17.07 59.74
N ARG A 6 31.25 17.10 58.42
CA ARG A 6 30.07 17.45 57.60
C ARG A 6 29.46 16.20 57.06
N GLY A 7 28.25 15.88 57.52
CA GLY A 7 27.46 14.75 57.02
C GLY A 7 26.93 15.03 55.63
N LEU A 8 27.05 14.02 54.78
CA LEU A 8 26.46 13.93 53.42
C LEU A 8 25.08 13.27 53.57
N ALA A 9 24.03 14.04 53.37
CA ALA A 9 22.66 13.51 53.33
C ALA A 9 22.42 12.95 51.89
N ALA A 10 22.29 11.64 51.79
CA ALA A 10 21.90 10.98 50.55
C ALA A 10 20.40 11.11 50.32
N VAL A 11 20.01 11.86 49.31
CA VAL A 11 18.60 11.93 48.85
C VAL A 11 18.34 10.71 47.95
N PHE A 12 17.59 9.75 48.48
CA PHE A 12 17.03 8.66 47.66
C PHE A 12 15.84 9.19 46.85
N ALA A 13 16.02 9.47 45.57
CA ALA A 13 14.92 9.69 44.63
C ALA A 13 14.28 8.33 44.33
N ALA A 14 13.09 8.09 44.87
CA ALA A 14 12.26 6.95 44.52
C ALA A 14 11.74 7.13 43.10
N PHE A 15 12.33 6.42 42.14
CA PHE A 15 11.77 6.25 40.81
C PHE A 15 10.51 5.38 40.93
N ALA A 16 9.35 5.97 40.91
CA ALA A 16 8.09 5.29 40.73
C ALA A 16 8.07 4.75 39.30
N VAL A 17 8.35 3.45 39.13
CA VAL A 17 8.09 2.74 37.86
C VAL A 17 6.57 2.71 37.72
N ALA A 18 6.03 3.57 36.87
CA ALA A 18 4.65 3.48 36.46
C ALA A 18 4.49 2.19 35.66
N LEU A 19 3.96 1.16 36.31
CA LEU A 19 3.49 -0.04 35.63
C LEU A 19 2.42 0.40 34.62
N PRO A 20 2.46 -0.09 33.36
CA PRO A 20 1.41 0.22 32.41
C PRO A 20 0.09 -0.28 33.03
N LEU A 21 -0.85 0.62 33.22
CA LEU A 21 -2.20 0.28 33.68
C LEU A 21 -2.76 -0.71 32.65
N ALA A 22 -2.94 -1.97 33.03
CA ALA A 22 -3.58 -2.95 32.18
C ALA A 22 -4.93 -2.37 31.74
N ALA A 23 -5.15 -2.24 30.44
CA ALA A 23 -6.40 -1.70 29.92
C ALA A 23 -7.56 -2.53 30.50
N ALA A 24 -8.50 -1.85 31.16
CA ALA A 24 -9.61 -2.52 31.84
C ALA A 24 -10.39 -3.41 30.85
N GLU A 25 -10.82 -4.56 31.34
CA GLU A 25 -11.68 -5.47 30.56
C GLU A 25 -13.00 -4.78 30.21
N LEU A 26 -13.37 -4.85 28.93
CA LEU A 26 -14.63 -4.26 28.47
C LEU A 26 -15.83 -5.04 29.01
N THR A 27 -16.84 -4.33 29.49
CA THR A 27 -18.14 -4.92 29.79
C THR A 27 -18.83 -5.40 28.51
N GLN A 28 -19.80 -6.30 28.64
CA GLN A 28 -20.61 -6.74 27.51
C GLN A 28 -21.30 -5.55 26.81
N ARG A 29 -21.77 -4.58 27.56
CA ARG A 29 -22.41 -3.39 27.01
C ARG A 29 -21.43 -2.56 26.18
N GLU A 30 -20.24 -2.28 26.67
CA GLU A 30 -19.20 -1.53 25.96
C GLU A 30 -18.76 -2.24 24.68
N ARG A 31 -18.61 -3.59 24.70
CA ARG A 31 -18.33 -4.37 23.50
C ARG A 31 -19.44 -4.24 22.44
N LEU A 32 -20.71 -4.21 22.86
CA LEU A 32 -21.84 -4.04 21.93
C LEU A 32 -21.90 -2.62 21.36
N GLU A 33 -21.61 -1.61 22.17
CA GLU A 33 -21.58 -0.20 21.73
C GLU A 33 -20.43 0.02 20.71
N ASP A 34 -19.25 -0.55 20.96
CA ASP A 34 -18.11 -0.50 20.03
C ASP A 34 -18.39 -1.26 18.74
N PHE A 35 -18.97 -2.47 18.82
CA PHE A 35 -19.36 -3.22 17.63
C PHE A 35 -20.35 -2.41 16.78
N ASP A 36 -21.37 -1.84 17.41
CA ASP A 36 -22.38 -1.04 16.72
C ASP A 36 -21.79 0.26 16.15
N ALA A 37 -20.79 0.87 16.81
CA ALA A 37 -20.04 2.02 16.29
C ALA A 37 -19.23 1.66 15.04
N MET A 38 -18.46 0.56 15.08
CA MET A 38 -17.74 0.02 13.94
C MET A 38 -18.69 -0.29 12.79
N TRP A 39 -19.78 -1.01 13.05
CA TRP A 39 -20.72 -1.41 12.02
C TRP A 39 -21.36 -0.19 11.33
N ARG A 40 -21.79 0.82 12.11
CA ARG A 40 -22.36 2.07 11.58
C ARG A 40 -21.33 2.87 10.77
N ALA A 41 -20.08 2.95 11.24
CA ALA A 41 -19.03 3.66 10.52
C ALA A 41 -18.82 3.09 9.11
N ILE A 42 -18.78 1.76 8.99
CA ILE A 42 -18.69 1.07 7.70
C ILE A 42 -19.99 1.25 6.90
N ASP A 43 -21.16 1.03 7.48
CA ASP A 43 -22.44 1.14 6.76
C ASP A 43 -22.67 2.52 6.14
N ALA A 44 -22.30 3.58 6.88
CA ALA A 44 -22.45 4.95 6.43
C ALA A 44 -21.33 5.44 5.51
N GLY A 45 -20.07 4.94 5.73
CA GLY A 45 -18.88 5.57 5.17
C GLY A 45 -18.07 4.74 4.18
N TYR A 46 -18.23 3.40 4.15
CA TYR A 46 -17.45 2.57 3.22
C TYR A 46 -17.89 2.79 1.77
N ALA A 47 -16.94 3.18 0.92
CA ALA A 47 -17.25 3.64 -0.43
C ALA A 47 -17.50 2.52 -1.46
N PHE A 48 -17.22 1.24 -1.14
CA PHE A 48 -17.13 0.17 -2.12
C PHE A 48 -18.17 -0.97 -1.93
N PHE A 49 -19.37 -0.62 -1.52
CA PHE A 49 -20.51 -1.57 -1.54
C PHE A 49 -21.04 -1.78 -2.97
N ASP A 50 -20.19 -2.29 -3.88
CA ASP A 50 -20.57 -2.48 -5.29
C ASP A 50 -21.67 -3.54 -5.48
N ALA A 51 -21.66 -4.59 -4.65
CA ALA A 51 -22.71 -5.63 -4.61
C ALA A 51 -23.93 -5.26 -3.74
N GLY A 52 -24.02 -4.00 -3.30
CA GLY A 52 -25.05 -3.53 -2.38
C GLY A 52 -24.67 -3.76 -0.90
N ARG A 53 -25.49 -3.19 0.00
CA ARG A 53 -25.26 -3.24 1.47
C ARG A 53 -25.92 -4.43 2.17
N ALA A 54 -26.71 -5.24 1.46
CA ALA A 54 -27.43 -6.34 2.06
C ALA A 54 -26.52 -7.37 2.78
N PRO A 55 -25.38 -7.79 2.18
CA PRO A 55 -24.45 -8.67 2.88
C PRO A 55 -23.89 -8.08 4.17
N TRP A 56 -23.59 -6.76 4.19
CA TRP A 56 -23.10 -6.08 5.38
C TRP A 56 -24.12 -6.03 6.51
N ARG A 57 -25.40 -5.88 6.18
CA ARG A 57 -26.47 -5.95 7.19
C ARG A 57 -26.55 -7.31 7.86
N GLN A 58 -26.32 -8.41 7.12
CA GLN A 58 -26.28 -9.77 7.67
C GLN A 58 -25.07 -9.98 8.61
N VAL A 59 -23.95 -9.30 8.36
CA VAL A 59 -22.74 -9.36 9.22
C VAL A 59 -23.08 -8.97 10.66
N ARG A 60 -23.94 -7.96 10.86
CA ARG A 60 -24.36 -7.54 12.20
C ARG A 60 -25.05 -8.68 12.96
N ALA A 61 -25.95 -9.39 12.33
CA ALA A 61 -26.67 -10.51 12.95
C ALA A 61 -25.72 -11.66 13.36
N THR A 62 -24.70 -11.91 12.55
CA THR A 62 -23.74 -13.00 12.78
C THR A 62 -22.67 -12.64 13.81
N TRP A 63 -22.11 -11.45 13.74
CA TRP A 63 -20.89 -11.09 14.49
C TRP A 63 -21.16 -10.33 15.78
N ARG A 64 -22.26 -9.58 15.87
CA ARG A 64 -22.62 -8.86 17.11
C ARG A 64 -22.75 -9.76 18.33
N PRO A 65 -23.43 -10.95 18.23
CA PRO A 65 -23.47 -11.89 19.36
C PRO A 65 -22.09 -12.48 19.72
N ARG A 66 -21.18 -12.65 18.74
CA ARG A 66 -19.82 -13.13 18.99
C ARG A 66 -19.01 -12.07 19.75
N ALA A 67 -19.07 -10.81 19.31
CA ALA A 67 -18.46 -9.69 20.01
C ALA A 67 -18.95 -9.55 21.45
N ALA A 68 -20.27 -9.72 21.70
CA ALA A 68 -20.84 -9.70 23.04
C ALA A 68 -20.28 -10.76 23.97
N ARG A 69 -20.00 -11.96 23.46
CA ARG A 69 -19.54 -13.14 24.24
C ARG A 69 -18.01 -13.18 24.43
N ALA A 70 -17.26 -12.28 23.81
CA ALA A 70 -15.81 -12.24 23.94
C ALA A 70 -15.41 -12.11 25.43
N LYS A 71 -14.45 -12.92 25.86
CA LYS A 71 -13.99 -12.98 27.26
C LYS A 71 -12.74 -12.15 27.49
N SER A 72 -12.08 -11.69 26.44
CA SER A 72 -10.90 -10.85 26.48
C SER A 72 -10.93 -9.79 25.37
N ARG A 73 -10.06 -8.78 25.49
CA ARG A 73 -9.88 -7.75 24.45
C ARG A 73 -9.42 -8.37 23.13
N ASP A 74 -8.60 -9.42 23.18
CA ASP A 74 -8.13 -10.12 21.97
C ASP A 74 -9.26 -10.89 21.28
N GLU A 75 -10.11 -11.61 22.03
CA GLU A 75 -11.30 -12.27 21.47
C GLU A 75 -12.28 -11.23 20.87
N PHE A 76 -12.42 -10.08 21.52
CA PHE A 76 -13.25 -9.00 21.01
C PHE A 76 -12.68 -8.42 19.71
N ALA A 77 -11.38 -8.12 19.68
CA ALA A 77 -10.70 -7.66 18.47
C ALA A 77 -10.79 -8.68 17.32
N ALA A 78 -10.67 -9.99 17.64
CA ALA A 78 -10.85 -11.06 16.66
C ALA A 78 -12.27 -11.11 16.09
N ALA A 79 -13.30 -10.90 16.93
CA ALA A 79 -14.69 -10.82 16.47
C ALA A 79 -14.93 -9.62 15.54
N LEU A 80 -14.37 -8.44 15.87
CA LEU A 80 -14.46 -7.25 15.01
C LEU A 80 -13.73 -7.47 13.67
N ARG A 81 -12.50 -8.01 13.71
CA ARG A 81 -11.74 -8.35 12.50
C ARG A 81 -12.49 -9.33 11.62
N GLY A 82 -13.04 -10.40 12.18
CA GLY A 82 -13.83 -11.38 11.43
C GLY A 82 -15.05 -10.75 10.74
N ALA A 83 -15.71 -9.78 11.38
CA ALA A 83 -16.78 -9.01 10.75
C ALA A 83 -16.26 -8.19 9.56
N LEU A 84 -15.15 -7.46 9.72
CA LEU A 84 -14.56 -6.60 8.70
C LEU A 84 -14.00 -7.39 7.52
N GLU A 85 -13.45 -8.58 7.73
CA GLU A 85 -12.93 -9.46 6.68
C GLU A 85 -14.00 -9.93 5.67
N THR A 86 -15.28 -9.84 6.03
CA THR A 86 -16.38 -10.10 5.08
C THR A 86 -16.40 -9.12 3.92
N LEU A 87 -15.81 -7.92 4.07
CA LEU A 87 -15.65 -6.92 3.02
C LEU A 87 -14.60 -7.31 1.97
N ARG A 88 -13.66 -8.21 2.32
CA ARG A 88 -12.53 -8.65 1.47
C ARG A 88 -11.76 -7.47 0.87
N ASP A 89 -11.53 -6.49 1.67
CA ASP A 89 -10.81 -5.29 1.30
C ASP A 89 -9.55 -5.16 2.15
N ASP A 90 -8.40 -5.24 1.50
CA ASP A 90 -7.11 -5.20 2.16
C ASP A 90 -6.78 -3.82 2.77
N ALA A 91 -7.53 -2.78 2.38
CA ALA A 91 -7.42 -1.43 2.94
C ALA A 91 -8.30 -1.21 4.18
N VAL A 92 -9.12 -2.20 4.58
CA VAL A 92 -9.89 -2.17 5.83
C VAL A 92 -9.07 -2.80 6.95
N VAL A 93 -8.67 -1.99 7.92
CA VAL A 93 -7.76 -2.38 9.00
C VAL A 93 -8.33 -1.99 10.36
N LEU A 94 -8.26 -2.91 11.31
CA LEU A 94 -8.53 -2.65 12.74
C LEU A 94 -7.22 -2.77 13.52
N ALA A 95 -6.70 -1.65 14.01
CA ALA A 95 -5.60 -1.61 14.96
C ALA A 95 -6.17 -1.76 16.39
N ALA A 96 -5.64 -2.72 17.14
CA ALA A 96 -6.00 -3.02 18.52
C ALA A 96 -4.74 -3.00 19.40
N ASP A 97 -4.89 -3.01 20.71
CA ASP A 97 -3.80 -2.92 21.68
C ASP A 97 -2.66 -3.91 21.38
N GLY A 98 -1.45 -3.39 21.17
CA GLY A 98 -0.25 -4.18 20.92
C GLY A 98 -0.29 -5.04 19.64
N PHE A 99 -1.39 -5.05 18.91
CA PHE A 99 -1.54 -5.76 17.66
C PHE A 99 -1.44 -4.81 16.49
N LEU A 100 -0.31 -4.83 15.83
CA LEU A 100 -0.17 -4.20 14.53
C LEU A 100 -0.78 -5.16 13.51
N ALA A 101 -1.89 -4.77 12.90
CA ALA A 101 -2.50 -5.57 11.83
C ALA A 101 -1.51 -5.71 10.66
N PRO A 102 -1.41 -6.91 10.04
CA PRO A 102 -0.62 -7.09 8.84
C PRO A 102 -1.05 -6.10 7.76
N ARG A 103 -0.07 -5.41 7.18
CA ARG A 103 -0.28 -4.37 6.16
C ARG A 103 0.04 -4.92 4.78
N LEU A 104 -0.93 -4.97 3.92
CA LEU A 104 -0.73 -5.33 2.52
C LEU A 104 -0.46 -4.07 1.67
N PRO A 105 0.45 -4.13 0.69
CA PRO A 105 1.32 -5.27 0.36
C PRO A 105 2.64 -5.29 1.16
N TYR A 106 2.82 -4.43 2.16
CA TYR A 106 4.08 -4.24 2.89
C TYR A 106 4.59 -5.53 3.55
N ASP A 107 3.69 -6.35 4.10
CA ASP A 107 4.03 -7.55 4.88
C ASP A 107 4.06 -8.84 4.05
N ILE A 108 4.04 -8.78 2.72
CA ILE A 108 4.23 -9.95 1.86
C ILE A 108 5.48 -9.82 0.99
N ASP A 109 6.21 -10.91 0.86
CA ASP A 109 7.43 -11.01 0.04
C ASP A 109 7.16 -11.68 -1.31
N VAL A 110 6.08 -12.46 -1.41
CA VAL A 110 5.63 -13.09 -2.64
C VAL A 110 4.19 -12.72 -2.95
N TRP A 111 3.89 -12.38 -4.18
CA TRP A 111 2.54 -12.13 -4.63
C TRP A 111 1.94 -13.42 -5.20
N PRO A 112 0.88 -13.97 -4.59
CA PRO A 112 0.27 -15.19 -5.06
C PRO A 112 -0.72 -14.92 -6.19
N ARG A 113 -0.79 -15.87 -7.12
CA ARG A 113 -1.84 -16.00 -8.12
C ARG A 113 -2.46 -17.38 -8.00
N TRP A 114 -3.75 -17.49 -8.25
CA TRP A 114 -4.45 -18.76 -8.23
C TRP A 114 -5.03 -19.09 -9.61
N ASP A 115 -4.69 -20.24 -10.15
CA ASP A 115 -5.20 -20.76 -11.42
C ASP A 115 -5.75 -22.18 -11.26
N ALA A 116 -6.13 -22.83 -12.37
CA ALA A 116 -6.64 -24.21 -12.37
C ALA A 116 -5.64 -25.23 -11.79
N GLY A 117 -4.33 -24.94 -11.82
CA GLY A 117 -3.26 -25.78 -11.26
C GLY A 117 -2.97 -25.50 -9.77
N GLY A 118 -3.65 -24.54 -9.15
CA GLY A 118 -3.44 -24.13 -7.77
C GLY A 118 -2.71 -22.80 -7.62
N ALA A 119 -2.09 -22.58 -6.45
CA ALA A 119 -1.38 -21.33 -6.18
C ALA A 119 0.01 -21.33 -6.81
N ARG A 120 0.34 -20.23 -7.47
CA ARG A 120 1.66 -19.93 -8.03
C ARG A 120 2.16 -18.56 -7.54
N ILE A 121 3.46 -18.35 -7.62
CA ILE A 121 4.11 -17.08 -7.34
C ILE A 121 4.06 -16.23 -8.61
N GLU A 122 3.34 -15.12 -8.60
CA GLU A 122 3.28 -14.16 -9.70
C GLU A 122 4.50 -13.23 -9.69
N ALA A 123 4.84 -12.74 -8.47
CA ALA A 123 5.95 -11.82 -8.27
C ALA A 123 6.65 -12.10 -6.93
N VAL A 124 7.93 -11.76 -6.86
CA VAL A 124 8.76 -11.79 -5.64
C VAL A 124 9.27 -10.38 -5.40
N ARG A 125 9.14 -9.90 -4.16
CA ARG A 125 9.63 -8.58 -3.76
C ARG A 125 11.15 -8.57 -3.78
N VAL A 126 11.73 -7.66 -4.52
CA VAL A 126 13.18 -7.53 -4.65
C VAL A 126 13.82 -7.22 -3.28
N PHE A 127 14.90 -7.88 -2.96
CA PHE A 127 15.62 -7.82 -1.68
C PHE A 127 14.82 -8.31 -0.46
N SER A 128 13.72 -9.03 -0.65
CA SER A 128 13.03 -9.73 0.44
C SER A 128 13.74 -11.03 0.83
N ASP A 129 13.36 -11.60 1.98
CA ASP A 129 13.88 -12.91 2.40
C ASP A 129 13.56 -13.99 1.36
N ALA A 130 12.39 -13.93 0.73
CA ALA A 130 12.02 -14.84 -0.35
C ALA A 130 12.94 -14.70 -1.58
N ASP A 131 13.30 -13.48 -1.98
CA ASP A 131 14.22 -13.22 -3.08
C ASP A 131 15.62 -13.73 -2.78
N VAL A 132 16.13 -13.44 -1.56
CA VAL A 132 17.43 -13.92 -1.06
C VAL A 132 17.46 -15.45 -0.99
N ALA A 133 16.35 -16.09 -0.57
CA ALA A 133 16.20 -17.54 -0.55
C ALA A 133 16.08 -18.18 -1.95
N GLY A 134 16.10 -17.38 -3.01
CA GLY A 134 16.05 -17.90 -4.39
C GLY A 134 14.65 -18.26 -4.87
N VAL A 135 13.60 -17.79 -4.21
CA VAL A 135 12.21 -17.93 -4.68
C VAL A 135 12.02 -17.11 -5.97
N ARG A 136 11.33 -17.70 -6.96
CA ARG A 136 11.16 -17.05 -8.27
C ARG A 136 9.70 -17.06 -8.73
N PRO A 137 9.28 -16.06 -9.51
CA PRO A 137 8.00 -16.07 -10.21
C PRO A 137 7.82 -17.33 -11.06
N GLY A 138 6.58 -17.82 -11.15
CA GLY A 138 6.21 -19.05 -11.85
C GLY A 138 6.29 -20.32 -10.99
N GLN A 139 7.00 -20.31 -9.87
CA GLN A 139 7.07 -21.46 -8.98
C GLN A 139 5.69 -21.75 -8.35
N ALA A 140 5.40 -23.04 -8.13
CA ALA A 140 4.21 -23.44 -7.37
C ALA A 140 4.35 -23.07 -5.90
N LEU A 141 3.28 -22.49 -5.35
CA LEU A 141 3.17 -22.20 -3.92
C LEU A 141 2.32 -23.29 -3.26
N THR A 142 2.97 -24.34 -2.78
CA THR A 142 2.29 -25.54 -2.27
C THR A 142 1.99 -25.47 -0.77
N GLN A 143 2.78 -24.71 -0.03
CA GLN A 143 2.66 -24.57 1.42
C GLN A 143 2.68 -23.11 1.87
N ALA A 144 1.97 -22.83 2.94
CA ALA A 144 2.07 -21.60 3.72
C ALA A 144 2.53 -22.00 5.14
N GLY A 145 3.86 -21.95 5.39
CA GLY A 145 4.51 -22.62 6.52
C GLY A 145 4.34 -24.14 6.41
N ASP A 146 3.87 -24.80 7.47
CA ASP A 146 3.70 -26.25 7.52
C ASP A 146 2.34 -26.75 7.00
N VAL A 147 1.50 -25.84 6.48
CA VAL A 147 0.14 -26.16 6.05
C VAL A 147 0.04 -26.06 4.53
N ALA A 148 -0.54 -27.08 3.90
CA ALA A 148 -0.85 -27.03 2.47
C ALA A 148 -1.75 -25.83 2.14
N VAL A 149 -1.41 -25.10 1.08
CA VAL A 149 -2.07 -23.83 0.72
C VAL A 149 -3.57 -23.98 0.56
N GLN A 150 -4.06 -25.04 -0.08
CA GLN A 150 -5.50 -25.30 -0.26
C GLN A 150 -6.21 -25.49 1.08
N ARG A 151 -5.55 -26.13 2.05
CA ARG A 151 -6.08 -26.31 3.40
C ARG A 151 -6.08 -24.99 4.15
N ALA A 152 -4.99 -24.24 4.13
CA ALA A 152 -4.87 -22.94 4.79
C ALA A 152 -5.93 -21.95 4.29
N VAL A 153 -6.17 -21.90 2.97
CA VAL A 153 -7.21 -21.05 2.36
C VAL A 153 -8.61 -21.45 2.83
N ARG A 154 -8.93 -22.76 2.85
CA ARG A 154 -10.24 -23.23 3.35
C ARG A 154 -10.44 -22.93 4.82
N GLU A 155 -9.42 -23.15 5.65
CA GLU A 155 -9.46 -22.82 7.08
C GLU A 155 -9.69 -21.33 7.32
N ARG A 156 -8.99 -20.47 6.55
CA ARG A 156 -9.16 -19.01 6.63
C ARG A 156 -10.58 -18.56 6.26
N LEU A 157 -11.14 -19.14 5.22
CA LEU A 157 -12.49 -18.79 4.73
C LEU A 157 -13.63 -19.47 5.52
N GLY A 158 -13.31 -20.52 6.30
CA GLY A 158 -14.29 -21.38 6.97
C GLY A 158 -15.13 -22.23 6.00
N ARG A 159 -14.76 -22.27 4.72
CA ARG A 159 -15.42 -23.00 3.62
C ARG A 159 -14.51 -23.09 2.38
N ALA A 160 -14.93 -23.80 1.37
CA ALA A 160 -14.27 -23.76 0.07
C ALA A 160 -14.35 -22.36 -0.56
N PRO A 161 -13.28 -21.87 -1.23
CA PRO A 161 -13.31 -20.63 -1.97
C PRO A 161 -14.30 -20.72 -3.13
N ARG A 162 -14.93 -19.60 -3.50
CA ARG A 162 -15.89 -19.54 -4.61
C ARG A 162 -15.19 -19.34 -5.96
N ASP A 163 -14.06 -18.67 -5.94
CA ASP A 163 -13.28 -18.30 -7.13
C ASP A 163 -11.78 -18.10 -6.79
N ALA A 164 -11.00 -17.87 -7.83
CA ALA A 164 -9.56 -17.61 -7.71
C ALA A 164 -9.27 -16.33 -6.90
N ALA A 165 -10.05 -15.27 -7.11
CA ALA A 165 -9.84 -13.98 -6.43
C ALA A 165 -10.01 -14.11 -4.91
N GLU A 166 -10.98 -14.93 -4.47
CA GLU A 166 -11.17 -15.22 -3.05
C GLU A 166 -10.01 -16.03 -2.46
N SER A 167 -9.50 -17.00 -3.24
CA SER A 167 -8.32 -17.79 -2.85
C SER A 167 -7.07 -16.91 -2.73
N GLU A 168 -6.83 -16.03 -3.68
CA GLU A 168 -5.72 -15.08 -3.69
C GLU A 168 -5.80 -14.10 -2.52
N TRP A 169 -6.99 -13.56 -2.25
CA TRP A 169 -7.19 -12.67 -1.09
C TRP A 169 -6.86 -13.40 0.22
N ALA A 170 -7.42 -14.60 0.42
CA ALA A 170 -7.15 -15.37 1.64
C ALA A 170 -5.66 -15.70 1.78
N LEU A 171 -5.01 -16.07 0.69
CA LEU A 171 -3.60 -16.42 0.68
C LEU A 171 -2.70 -15.21 0.97
N ARG A 172 -2.98 -14.03 0.39
CA ARG A 172 -2.26 -12.79 0.73
C ARG A 172 -2.35 -12.48 2.23
N ARG A 173 -3.54 -12.62 2.83
CA ARG A 173 -3.73 -12.40 4.28
C ARG A 173 -2.91 -13.40 5.12
N ILE A 174 -2.93 -14.70 4.76
CA ILE A 174 -2.14 -15.73 5.43
C ILE A 174 -0.64 -15.43 5.36
N LEU A 175 -0.14 -15.07 4.19
CA LEU A 175 1.27 -14.73 3.98
C LEU A 175 1.67 -13.48 4.77
N ALA A 176 0.84 -12.45 4.76
CA ALA A 176 1.10 -11.22 5.50
C ALA A 176 1.15 -11.44 7.02
N GLU A 177 0.25 -12.26 7.57
CA GLU A 177 0.25 -12.59 9.00
C GLU A 177 1.51 -13.36 9.43
N ARG A 178 2.02 -14.22 8.56
CA ARG A 178 3.26 -14.97 8.81
C ARG A 178 4.49 -14.08 8.78
N ASN A 179 4.56 -13.17 7.81
CA ASN A 179 5.72 -12.31 7.61
C ASN A 179 5.69 -11.03 8.44
N HIS A 180 4.57 -10.72 9.09
CA HIS A 180 4.37 -9.45 9.80
C HIS A 180 5.45 -9.13 10.85
N ARG A 181 6.03 -10.15 11.47
CA ARG A 181 7.09 -10.02 12.48
C ARG A 181 8.50 -10.25 11.94
N ALA A 182 8.65 -10.53 10.65
CA ALA A 182 9.96 -10.75 10.05
C ALA A 182 10.77 -9.42 10.01
N PRO A 183 12.10 -9.48 10.16
CA PRO A 183 12.95 -8.34 9.90
C PRO A 183 12.70 -7.80 8.49
N ARG A 184 12.68 -6.47 8.34
CA ARG A 184 12.49 -5.86 7.04
C ARG A 184 13.83 -5.46 6.43
N PRO A 185 13.96 -5.53 5.09
CA PRO A 185 15.14 -4.99 4.43
C PRO A 185 15.31 -3.50 4.79
N PRO A 186 16.55 -3.00 4.79
CA PRO A 186 16.82 -1.59 5.06
C PRO A 186 15.93 -0.69 4.21
N ALA A 187 15.42 0.38 4.80
CA ALA A 187 14.65 1.37 4.06
C ALA A 187 15.53 1.96 2.95
N LEU A 188 15.13 1.76 1.70
CA LEU A 188 15.79 2.39 0.57
C LEU A 188 15.53 3.91 0.61
N PRO A 189 16.42 4.74 0.01
CA PRO A 189 16.24 6.19 -0.03
C PRO A 189 14.86 6.56 -0.61
N THR A 190 14.24 7.60 -0.04
CA THR A 190 12.96 8.16 -0.51
C THR A 190 13.06 8.65 -1.95
N LEU A 191 14.24 9.19 -2.30
CA LEU A 191 14.49 9.77 -3.61
C LEU A 191 15.92 9.45 -4.05
N SER A 192 16.07 9.00 -5.30
CA SER A 192 17.36 8.90 -5.96
C SER A 192 17.22 9.23 -7.44
N ALA A 193 18.21 9.89 -8.01
CA ALA A 193 18.26 10.27 -9.42
C ALA A 193 19.64 10.02 -10.00
N HIS A 194 19.69 9.55 -11.24
CA HIS A 194 20.93 9.42 -12.00
C HIS A 194 20.62 9.26 -13.49
N ARG A 195 21.64 9.43 -14.33
CA ARG A 195 21.52 9.21 -15.76
C ARG A 195 21.90 7.79 -16.12
N ILE A 196 21.11 7.16 -16.99
CA ILE A 196 21.25 5.78 -17.47
C ILE A 196 21.18 5.73 -19.00
N GLY A 197 21.28 4.53 -19.54
CA GLY A 197 21.39 4.28 -20.99
C GLY A 197 22.84 4.33 -21.46
N GLU A 198 23.12 3.84 -22.68
CA GLU A 198 24.47 3.77 -23.24
C GLU A 198 25.15 5.14 -23.32
N GLU A 199 24.40 6.16 -23.74
CA GLU A 199 24.87 7.55 -23.85
C GLU A 199 24.58 8.39 -22.59
N ARG A 200 24.07 7.79 -21.50
CA ARG A 200 23.59 8.49 -20.32
C ARG A 200 22.58 9.59 -20.63
N ASP A 201 21.75 9.37 -21.63
CA ASP A 201 20.79 10.32 -22.18
C ASP A 201 19.37 10.13 -21.65
N LEU A 202 19.17 9.15 -20.75
CA LEU A 202 17.93 8.91 -20.02
C LEU A 202 18.09 9.27 -18.54
N GLY A 203 17.11 9.98 -18.01
CA GLY A 203 16.98 10.21 -16.57
C GLY A 203 16.30 9.02 -15.89
N TYR A 204 16.83 8.58 -14.77
CA TYR A 204 16.17 7.62 -13.89
C TYR A 204 15.92 8.30 -12.55
N LEU A 205 14.66 8.31 -12.14
CA LEU A 205 14.20 8.95 -10.92
C LEU A 205 13.39 7.93 -10.11
N ARG A 206 13.94 7.42 -9.02
CA ARG A 206 13.22 6.57 -8.10
C ARG A 206 12.60 7.39 -7.00
N ILE A 207 11.28 7.24 -6.81
CA ILE A 207 10.51 8.00 -5.83
C ILE A 207 9.76 7.04 -4.92
N ARG A 208 9.90 7.24 -3.60
CA ARG A 208 9.14 6.55 -2.56
C ARG A 208 8.38 7.58 -1.74
N ILE A 209 7.07 7.49 -1.73
CA ILE A 209 6.17 8.44 -1.08
C ILE A 209 5.48 7.87 0.16
N GLY A 210 6.06 6.83 0.76
CA GLY A 210 5.46 6.11 1.89
C GLY A 210 5.44 6.88 3.21
N ILE A 211 6.43 7.71 3.46
CA ILE A 211 6.58 8.47 4.72
C ILE A 211 6.84 9.93 4.36
N PRO A 212 6.11 10.89 4.96
CA PRO A 212 6.40 12.32 4.79
C PRO A 212 7.85 12.62 5.16
N GLU A 213 8.54 13.33 4.29
CA GLU A 213 9.96 13.66 4.45
C GLU A 213 10.16 15.17 4.50
N PRO A 214 10.82 15.71 5.54
CA PRO A 214 11.20 17.11 5.57
C PRO A 214 12.05 17.48 4.36
N ARG A 215 11.81 18.67 3.80
CA ARG A 215 12.56 19.20 2.63
C ARG A 215 12.44 18.30 1.37
N PHE A 216 11.37 17.51 1.26
CA PHE A 216 11.16 16.63 0.11
C PHE A 216 11.18 17.41 -1.21
N GLU A 217 10.53 18.57 -1.27
CA GLU A 217 10.44 19.38 -2.49
C GLU A 217 11.81 19.87 -2.95
N GLU A 218 12.63 20.37 -2.03
CA GLU A 218 13.99 20.80 -2.33
C GLU A 218 14.85 19.65 -2.87
N ARG A 219 14.74 18.47 -2.24
CA ARG A 219 15.44 17.26 -2.70
C ARG A 219 14.94 16.78 -4.06
N LEU A 220 13.64 16.91 -4.32
CA LEU A 220 13.04 16.59 -5.61
C LEU A 220 13.57 17.51 -6.70
N ASP A 221 13.66 18.82 -6.45
CA ASP A 221 14.22 19.77 -7.39
C ASP A 221 15.69 19.44 -7.70
N GLY A 222 16.51 19.16 -6.70
CA GLY A 222 17.90 18.72 -6.91
C GLY A 222 18.02 17.38 -7.65
N ALA A 223 17.07 16.46 -7.45
CA ALA A 223 17.02 15.21 -8.20
C ALA A 223 16.64 15.42 -9.67
N LEU A 224 15.69 16.31 -9.95
CA LEU A 224 15.30 16.67 -11.31
C LEU A 224 16.42 17.41 -12.05
N GLU A 225 17.18 18.26 -11.36
CA GLU A 225 18.37 18.92 -11.93
C GLU A 225 19.44 17.89 -12.39
N GLN A 226 19.66 16.80 -11.64
CA GLN A 226 20.61 15.76 -12.04
C GLN A 226 20.23 15.06 -13.37
N VAL A 227 18.94 15.00 -13.68
CA VAL A 227 18.43 14.39 -14.90
C VAL A 227 17.93 15.41 -15.92
N ALA A 228 18.12 16.72 -15.65
CA ALA A 228 17.75 17.78 -16.57
C ALA A 228 18.48 17.62 -17.92
N GLY A 229 17.79 17.93 -19.03
CA GLY A 229 18.34 17.82 -20.38
C GLY A 229 18.48 16.39 -20.90
N THR A 230 18.02 15.37 -20.16
CA THR A 230 17.85 14.02 -20.71
C THR A 230 16.65 13.98 -21.65
N ARG A 231 16.68 13.13 -22.66
CA ARG A 231 15.62 13.05 -23.69
C ARG A 231 14.32 12.43 -23.19
N ALA A 232 14.38 11.66 -22.09
CA ALA A 232 13.23 11.09 -21.40
C ALA A 232 13.56 10.77 -19.95
N ILE A 233 12.54 10.69 -19.08
CA ILE A 233 12.70 10.30 -17.68
C ILE A 233 11.94 8.99 -17.43
N ILE A 234 12.59 8.06 -16.74
CA ILE A 234 11.98 6.87 -16.14
C ILE A 234 11.73 7.18 -14.68
N VAL A 235 10.47 7.19 -14.27
CA VAL A 235 10.04 7.33 -12.87
C VAL A 235 9.77 5.96 -12.28
N ASP A 236 10.61 5.48 -11.38
CA ASP A 236 10.46 4.18 -10.74
C ASP A 236 9.65 4.30 -9.44
N LEU A 237 8.42 3.83 -9.48
CA LEU A 237 7.49 3.79 -8.35
C LEU A 237 7.32 2.38 -7.75
N ARG A 238 8.14 1.42 -8.15
CA ARG A 238 8.10 0.07 -7.60
C ARG A 238 8.40 0.07 -6.10
N ASP A 239 7.79 -0.88 -5.39
CA ASP A 239 7.96 -1.03 -3.94
C ASP A 239 7.51 0.21 -3.11
N ASN A 240 6.50 0.94 -3.58
CA ASN A 240 5.79 1.97 -2.84
C ASN A 240 4.63 1.32 -2.05
N THR A 241 4.93 0.66 -0.94
CA THR A 241 4.02 -0.26 -0.23
C THR A 241 3.05 0.39 0.75
N GLY A 242 3.25 1.67 1.04
CA GLY A 242 2.53 2.36 2.11
C GLY A 242 1.26 3.07 1.67
N PRO A 243 0.51 3.64 2.62
CA PRO A 243 -0.58 4.55 2.30
C PRO A 243 -0.07 5.78 1.53
N GLY A 244 1.15 6.25 1.85
CA GLY A 244 1.83 7.36 1.19
C GLY A 244 1.43 8.74 1.67
N SER A 245 2.08 9.76 1.10
CA SER A 245 1.80 11.18 1.36
C SER A 245 1.25 11.85 0.12
N ARG A 246 0.04 12.40 0.23
CA ARG A 246 -0.59 13.15 -0.85
C ARG A 246 0.15 14.45 -1.16
N GLU A 247 0.73 15.08 -0.14
CA GLU A 247 1.54 16.29 -0.30
C GLU A 247 2.74 15.99 -1.20
N MET A 248 3.43 14.87 -0.96
CA MET A 248 4.56 14.43 -1.80
C MET A 248 4.07 14.06 -3.21
N THR A 249 2.92 13.39 -3.35
CA THR A 249 2.31 13.12 -4.67
C THR A 249 2.09 14.40 -5.45
N ARG A 250 1.45 15.43 -4.84
CA ARG A 250 1.22 16.72 -5.48
C ARG A 250 2.53 17.45 -5.78
N ALA A 251 3.49 17.42 -4.86
CA ALA A 251 4.80 18.02 -5.09
C ALA A 251 5.48 17.44 -6.34
N VAL A 252 5.44 16.11 -6.52
CA VAL A 252 5.96 15.49 -7.74
C VAL A 252 5.19 15.97 -8.97
N LEU A 253 3.85 15.84 -8.97
CA LEU A 253 3.03 16.21 -10.13
C LEU A 253 3.16 17.68 -10.52
N ALA A 254 3.40 18.58 -9.55
CA ALA A 254 3.61 20.01 -9.74
C ALA A 254 4.80 20.34 -10.67
N ARG A 255 5.77 19.43 -10.80
CA ARG A 255 6.95 19.56 -11.68
C ARG A 255 6.69 19.10 -13.11
N PHE A 256 5.45 18.65 -13.40
CA PHE A 256 5.07 18.18 -14.73
C PHE A 256 3.92 18.99 -15.37
N VAL A 257 3.41 20.01 -14.69
CA VAL A 257 2.31 20.84 -15.18
C VAL A 257 2.74 22.28 -15.43
N ARG A 258 2.14 22.93 -16.43
CA ARG A 258 2.39 24.36 -16.77
C ARG A 258 1.34 25.31 -16.21
N GLY A 259 0.23 24.79 -15.72
CA GLY A 259 -0.89 25.52 -15.14
C GLY A 259 -1.67 24.63 -14.19
N GLU A 260 -2.64 25.21 -13.50
CA GLU A 260 -3.54 24.43 -12.66
C GLU A 260 -4.19 23.29 -13.46
N THR A 261 -3.99 22.05 -13.00
CA THR A 261 -4.40 20.86 -13.74
C THR A 261 -5.11 19.87 -12.83
N PRO A 262 -6.30 19.36 -13.20
CA PRO A 262 -6.94 18.26 -12.49
C PRO A 262 -6.19 16.94 -12.80
N TRP A 263 -5.72 16.27 -11.75
CA TRP A 263 -5.01 15.01 -11.91
C TRP A 263 -5.85 13.79 -11.51
N GLN A 264 -6.90 14.01 -10.69
CA GLN A 264 -7.91 13.02 -10.36
C GLN A 264 -9.21 13.70 -9.91
N LEU A 265 -10.30 12.92 -9.83
CA LEU A 265 -11.53 13.31 -9.16
C LEU A 265 -11.73 12.42 -7.95
N ARG A 266 -12.36 12.94 -6.89
CA ARG A 266 -12.68 12.20 -5.66
C ARG A 266 -14.13 12.38 -5.28
N GLY A 267 -14.73 11.33 -4.69
CA GLY A 267 -16.09 11.41 -4.20
C GLY A 267 -16.48 10.19 -3.38
N ALA A 268 -17.36 10.38 -2.41
CA ALA A 268 -18.06 9.27 -1.76
C ALA A 268 -18.99 8.56 -2.74
N ALA A 269 -19.41 7.34 -2.41
CA ALA A 269 -20.37 6.62 -3.22
C ALA A 269 -21.66 7.43 -3.40
N GLY A 270 -22.06 7.69 -4.66
CA GLY A 270 -23.25 8.48 -4.99
C GLY A 270 -23.14 9.99 -4.80
N ALA A 271 -22.01 10.53 -4.34
CA ALA A 271 -21.81 11.96 -4.16
C ALA A 271 -21.22 12.64 -5.41
N LYS A 272 -21.35 13.97 -5.46
CA LYS A 272 -20.69 14.79 -6.47
C LYS A 272 -19.16 14.61 -6.37
N ARG A 273 -18.52 14.41 -7.51
CA ARG A 273 -17.06 14.27 -7.60
C ARG A 273 -16.40 15.64 -7.55
N THR A 274 -15.32 15.76 -6.80
CA THR A 274 -14.55 16.98 -6.65
C THR A 274 -13.19 16.80 -7.33
N PRO A 275 -12.76 17.72 -8.22
CA PRO A 275 -11.43 17.70 -8.79
C PRO A 275 -10.36 17.87 -7.69
N ASP A 276 -9.30 17.09 -7.81
CA ASP A 276 -8.06 17.29 -7.07
C ASP A 276 -7.08 17.97 -8.03
N LEU A 277 -6.74 19.23 -7.72
CA LEU A 277 -5.94 20.08 -8.60
C LEU A 277 -4.48 20.08 -8.14
N VAL A 278 -3.58 20.20 -9.09
CA VAL A 278 -2.17 20.46 -8.87
C VAL A 278 -1.77 21.79 -9.52
N GLN A 279 -1.04 22.60 -8.76
CA GLN A 279 -0.46 23.85 -9.22
C GLN A 279 0.98 23.62 -9.69
N PRO A 280 1.46 24.37 -10.72
CA PRO A 280 2.86 24.28 -11.13
C PRO A 280 3.82 24.69 -10.02
N ALA A 281 4.96 24.02 -9.94
CA ALA A 281 6.07 24.40 -9.09
C ALA A 281 7.40 24.22 -9.84
N GLY A 282 8.22 25.25 -9.85
CA GLY A 282 9.49 25.25 -10.59
C GLY A 282 9.33 25.27 -12.10
N VAL A 283 10.38 24.84 -12.81
CA VAL A 283 10.36 24.69 -14.28
C VAL A 283 9.77 23.32 -14.62
N PRO A 284 8.66 23.25 -15.36
CA PRO A 284 8.01 21.98 -15.63
C PRO A 284 8.85 21.10 -16.58
N TYR A 285 8.98 19.83 -16.23
CA TYR A 285 9.51 18.84 -17.16
C TYR A 285 8.45 18.51 -18.23
N THR A 286 8.85 18.58 -19.49
CA THR A 286 7.93 18.43 -20.64
C THR A 286 8.34 17.31 -21.60
N GLY A 287 9.41 16.60 -21.29
CA GLY A 287 9.86 15.44 -22.08
C GLY A 287 9.01 14.19 -21.81
N PRO A 288 9.25 13.13 -22.58
CA PRO A 288 8.59 11.84 -22.37
C PRO A 288 8.86 11.26 -20.99
N VAL A 289 7.82 10.64 -20.40
CA VAL A 289 7.86 10.00 -19.10
C VAL A 289 7.42 8.54 -19.22
N VAL A 290 8.22 7.64 -18.66
CA VAL A 290 7.86 6.23 -18.45
C VAL A 290 7.79 5.98 -16.95
N VAL A 291 6.74 5.30 -16.50
CA VAL A 291 6.55 4.96 -15.07
C VAL A 291 6.70 3.47 -14.88
N LEU A 292 7.57 3.06 -13.96
CA LEU A 292 7.72 1.65 -13.58
C LEU A 292 6.87 1.35 -12.36
N VAL A 293 6.08 0.29 -12.44
CA VAL A 293 5.22 -0.19 -11.34
C VAL A 293 5.36 -1.69 -11.13
N ASP A 294 5.03 -2.14 -9.92
CA ASP A 294 4.99 -3.56 -9.56
C ASP A 294 3.83 -3.88 -8.60
N ARG A 295 3.73 -5.15 -8.17
CA ARG A 295 2.72 -5.61 -7.20
C ARG A 295 2.84 -4.94 -5.83
N TRP A 296 3.93 -4.29 -5.52
CA TRP A 296 4.14 -3.51 -4.29
C TRP A 296 3.93 -2.01 -4.48
N THR A 297 3.58 -1.56 -5.69
CA THR A 297 3.10 -0.20 -5.91
C THR A 297 1.67 -0.09 -5.40
N ALA A 298 1.42 0.68 -4.34
CA ALA A 298 0.16 0.74 -3.61
C ALA A 298 -0.20 2.16 -3.16
N GLY A 299 -1.47 2.40 -2.90
CA GLY A 299 -1.98 3.62 -2.28
C GLY A 299 -1.60 4.90 -3.04
N GLU A 300 -0.84 5.80 -2.42
CA GLU A 300 -0.38 7.03 -3.09
C GLU A 300 0.66 6.75 -4.18
N GLY A 301 1.38 5.61 -4.16
CA GLY A 301 2.21 5.16 -5.28
C GLY A 301 1.38 4.92 -6.55
N GLU A 302 0.22 4.28 -6.41
CA GLU A 302 -0.76 4.13 -7.52
C GLU A 302 -1.35 5.47 -7.92
N ALA A 303 -1.61 6.36 -6.95
CA ALA A 303 -2.12 7.69 -7.22
C ALA A 303 -1.12 8.53 -8.02
N LEU A 304 0.17 8.49 -7.66
CA LEU A 304 1.24 9.18 -8.39
C LEU A 304 1.40 8.62 -9.80
N ALA A 305 1.40 7.29 -9.97
CA ALA A 305 1.48 6.69 -11.31
C ALA A 305 0.31 7.15 -12.21
N ALA A 306 -0.92 7.07 -11.69
CA ALA A 306 -2.10 7.55 -12.41
C ALA A 306 -2.07 9.06 -12.66
N GLY A 307 -1.54 9.83 -11.71
CA GLY A 307 -1.34 11.28 -11.84
C GLY A 307 -0.36 11.63 -12.95
N LEU A 308 0.77 10.94 -13.04
CA LEU A 308 1.75 11.14 -14.14
C LEU A 308 1.16 10.78 -15.51
N VAL A 309 0.31 9.76 -15.60
CA VAL A 309 -0.46 9.50 -16.83
C VAL A 309 -1.36 10.68 -17.17
N ALA A 310 -2.05 11.24 -16.17
CA ALA A 310 -2.99 12.33 -16.39
C ALA A 310 -2.32 13.66 -16.79
N VAL A 311 -1.18 14.00 -16.17
CA VAL A 311 -0.56 15.33 -16.34
C VAL A 311 0.65 15.33 -17.29
N ALA A 312 1.34 14.21 -17.45
CA ALA A 312 2.55 14.07 -18.26
C ALA A 312 2.40 13.05 -19.41
N HIS A 313 1.21 12.47 -19.60
CA HIS A 313 0.94 11.43 -20.59
C HIS A 313 1.94 10.24 -20.47
N ALA A 314 2.31 9.91 -19.24
CA ALA A 314 3.29 8.87 -18.98
C ALA A 314 2.79 7.50 -19.41
N GLU A 315 3.69 6.67 -19.97
CA GLU A 315 3.44 5.25 -20.28
C GLU A 315 3.81 4.40 -19.06
N ILE A 316 2.95 3.48 -18.66
CA ILE A 316 3.19 2.60 -17.51
C ILE A 316 3.76 1.26 -17.99
N ILE A 317 4.90 0.84 -17.43
CA ILE A 317 5.55 -0.44 -17.71
C ILE A 317 5.72 -1.22 -16.40
N GLY A 318 5.38 -2.50 -16.40
CA GLY A 318 5.59 -3.35 -15.23
C GLY A 318 4.56 -4.45 -15.06
N THR A 319 4.28 -4.80 -13.82
CA THR A 319 3.17 -5.70 -13.47
C THR A 319 1.95 -4.88 -13.03
N ARG A 320 0.82 -5.53 -12.85
CA ARG A 320 -0.31 -4.89 -12.15
C ARG A 320 0.13 -4.38 -10.78
N THR A 321 -0.49 -3.32 -10.29
CA THR A 321 -0.23 -2.78 -8.95
C THR A 321 -0.96 -3.57 -7.86
N ALA A 322 -0.82 -3.16 -6.60
CA ALA A 322 -1.50 -3.81 -5.48
C ALA A 322 -3.03 -3.71 -5.54
N GLY A 323 -3.57 -2.68 -6.18
CA GLY A 323 -5.01 -2.43 -6.23
C GLY A 323 -5.59 -1.94 -4.91
N LEU A 324 -4.76 -1.35 -4.03
CA LEU A 324 -5.25 -0.86 -2.74
C LEU A 324 -6.14 0.36 -2.93
N ARG A 325 -7.29 0.30 -2.29
CA ARG A 325 -8.21 1.42 -2.23
C ARG A 325 -7.64 2.48 -1.29
N SER A 326 -7.35 3.65 -1.84
CA SER A 326 -6.89 4.83 -1.11
C SER A 326 -8.07 5.69 -0.66
N GLU A 327 -7.84 6.85 -0.07
CA GLU A 327 -8.85 7.77 0.47
C GLU A 327 -9.52 7.21 1.73
N SER A 328 -8.69 6.75 2.65
CA SER A 328 -9.17 6.15 3.89
C SER A 328 -9.67 7.18 4.89
N ARG A 329 -10.63 6.76 5.69
CA ARG A 329 -11.08 7.43 6.92
C ARG A 329 -10.63 6.61 8.10
N GLU A 330 -10.22 7.30 9.15
CA GLU A 330 -9.93 6.70 10.44
C GLU A 330 -11.04 7.05 11.45
N THR A 331 -11.38 6.07 12.27
CA THR A 331 -12.37 6.24 13.36
C THR A 331 -11.90 5.45 14.59
N ARG A 332 -11.96 6.06 15.74
CA ARG A 332 -11.64 5.41 17.03
C ARG A 332 -12.92 4.90 17.68
N LEU A 333 -12.90 3.65 18.13
CA LEU A 333 -14.01 3.05 18.85
C LEU A 333 -14.07 3.61 20.30
N PRO A 334 -15.27 3.93 20.81
CA PRO A 334 -15.41 4.74 22.01
C PRO A 334 -14.88 4.11 23.30
N HIS A 335 -15.00 2.80 23.47
CA HIS A 335 -14.66 2.10 24.70
C HIS A 335 -13.33 1.35 24.63
N SER A 336 -13.11 0.56 23.58
CA SER A 336 -11.86 -0.17 23.38
C SER A 336 -10.70 0.75 23.02
N GLY A 337 -11.00 1.89 22.39
CA GLY A 337 -9.99 2.76 21.81
C GLY A 337 -9.36 2.18 20.54
N PHE A 338 -9.85 1.05 20.02
CA PHE A 338 -9.37 0.49 18.76
C PHE A 338 -9.59 1.45 17.62
N THR A 339 -8.64 1.48 16.68
CA THR A 339 -8.71 2.37 15.51
C THR A 339 -9.10 1.57 14.28
N LEU A 340 -10.22 1.96 13.68
CA LEU A 340 -10.71 1.42 12.42
C LEU A 340 -10.32 2.36 11.28
N THR A 341 -9.60 1.84 10.28
CA THR A 341 -9.29 2.53 9.04
C THR A 341 -10.00 1.83 7.89
N PHE A 342 -10.67 2.59 7.02
CA PHE A 342 -11.39 2.04 5.86
C PHE A 342 -11.51 3.04 4.72
N PRO A 343 -11.58 2.60 3.44
CA PRO A 343 -11.77 3.47 2.29
C PRO A 343 -13.14 4.16 2.32
N ALA A 344 -13.15 5.49 2.42
CA ALA A 344 -14.36 6.30 2.52
C ALA A 344 -14.71 7.07 1.24
N GLN A 345 -13.79 7.16 0.29
CA GLN A 345 -13.99 7.80 -0.99
C GLN A 345 -13.46 6.94 -2.12
N ARG A 346 -13.96 7.20 -3.31
CA ARG A 346 -13.45 6.63 -4.57
C ARG A 346 -12.64 7.69 -5.31
N SER A 347 -11.57 7.25 -5.93
CA SER A 347 -10.81 8.05 -6.87
C SER A 347 -11.19 7.69 -8.30
N PHE A 348 -11.18 8.70 -9.17
CA PHE A 348 -11.49 8.57 -10.58
C PHE A 348 -10.41 9.30 -11.37
N ARG A 349 -10.20 8.88 -12.61
CA ARG A 349 -9.38 9.63 -13.55
C ARG A 349 -10.06 10.96 -13.90
N PRO A 350 -9.34 11.93 -14.46
CA PRO A 350 -9.94 13.21 -14.88
C PRO A 350 -11.10 13.06 -15.87
N ASP A 351 -11.09 12.01 -16.71
CA ASP A 351 -12.18 11.65 -17.62
C ASP A 351 -13.43 11.06 -16.92
N GLY A 352 -13.36 10.89 -15.61
CA GLY A 352 -14.45 10.35 -14.79
C GLY A 352 -14.50 8.83 -14.70
N ALA A 353 -13.61 8.10 -15.36
CA ALA A 353 -13.51 6.65 -15.21
C ALA A 353 -12.97 6.27 -13.82
N PRO A 354 -13.49 5.21 -13.17
CA PRO A 354 -12.98 4.78 -11.89
C PRO A 354 -11.49 4.45 -11.96
N ARG A 355 -10.70 4.99 -11.01
CA ARG A 355 -9.34 4.53 -10.80
C ARG A 355 -9.41 3.20 -10.07
N ARG A 356 -9.10 2.15 -10.78
CA ARG A 356 -8.97 0.78 -10.25
C ARG A 356 -7.48 0.44 -10.12
N GLU A 357 -7.17 -0.80 -9.81
CA GLU A 357 -5.84 -1.37 -9.99
C GLU A 357 -5.26 -0.92 -11.34
N LEU A 358 -4.05 -0.36 -11.33
CA LEU A 358 -3.42 0.07 -12.56
C LEU A 358 -2.94 -1.14 -13.34
N VAL A 359 -3.39 -1.23 -14.57
CA VAL A 359 -2.91 -2.20 -15.56
C VAL A 359 -1.86 -1.47 -16.40
N PRO A 360 -0.61 -1.94 -16.45
CA PRO A 360 0.42 -1.33 -17.26
C PRO A 360 0.06 -1.32 -18.74
N ASP A 361 0.48 -0.29 -19.46
CA ASP A 361 0.40 -0.22 -20.93
C ASP A 361 1.27 -1.31 -21.56
N ILE A 362 2.44 -1.58 -20.95
CA ILE A 362 3.31 -2.69 -21.28
C ILE A 362 3.42 -3.61 -20.05
N ALA A 363 2.65 -4.68 -20.07
CA ALA A 363 2.66 -5.69 -19.01
C ALA A 363 3.87 -6.63 -19.12
N ILE A 364 4.54 -6.88 -18.01
CA ILE A 364 5.69 -7.77 -17.91
C ILE A 364 5.28 -9.05 -17.17
N ASP A 365 5.43 -10.18 -17.82
CA ASP A 365 5.35 -11.49 -17.19
C ASP A 365 6.71 -11.85 -16.56
N LEU A 366 6.78 -11.77 -15.24
CA LEU A 366 8.00 -12.07 -14.50
C LEU A 366 8.33 -13.56 -14.46
N ALA A 367 7.37 -14.45 -14.79
CA ALA A 367 7.56 -15.89 -14.88
C ALA A 367 8.08 -16.34 -16.25
N ALA A 368 7.99 -15.48 -17.27
CA ALA A 368 8.51 -15.77 -18.60
C ALA A 368 10.05 -15.90 -18.60
N PRO A 369 10.62 -16.71 -19.48
CA PRO A 369 12.07 -16.77 -19.65
C PRO A 369 12.65 -15.37 -19.88
N LYS A 370 13.66 -15.00 -19.09
CA LYS A 370 14.25 -13.67 -19.16
C LYS A 370 14.94 -13.47 -20.50
N GLY A 371 14.42 -12.56 -21.32
CA GLY A 371 15.03 -12.14 -22.59
C GLY A 371 16.20 -11.16 -22.45
N GLY A 372 16.64 -10.86 -21.20
CA GLY A 372 17.72 -9.91 -20.93
C GLY A 372 18.25 -10.02 -19.51
N PRO A 373 19.40 -9.42 -19.21
CA PRO A 373 20.03 -9.48 -17.91
C PRO A 373 19.29 -8.62 -16.87
N GLY A 374 19.22 -9.08 -15.63
CA GLY A 374 18.87 -8.30 -14.46
C GLY A 374 17.37 -8.02 -14.29
N ASP A 375 16.99 -6.76 -14.39
CA ASP A 375 15.66 -6.22 -14.12
C ASP A 375 14.80 -6.18 -15.40
N PRO A 376 13.82 -7.10 -15.57
CA PRO A 376 13.06 -7.19 -16.82
C PRO A 376 12.15 -5.98 -17.05
N ILE A 377 11.69 -5.31 -15.98
CA ILE A 377 10.82 -4.12 -16.08
C ILE A 377 11.66 -2.94 -16.58
N LEU A 378 12.80 -2.68 -15.94
CA LEU A 378 13.72 -1.63 -16.38
C LEU A 378 14.28 -1.90 -17.79
N TYR A 379 14.63 -3.15 -18.09
CA TYR A 379 15.08 -3.53 -19.42
C TYR A 379 14.04 -3.20 -20.50
N GLN A 380 12.77 -3.49 -20.25
CA GLN A 380 11.70 -3.16 -21.19
C GLN A 380 11.53 -1.64 -21.36
N ALA A 381 11.66 -0.86 -20.28
CA ALA A 381 11.63 0.60 -20.38
C ALA A 381 12.79 1.16 -21.20
N LEU A 382 14.01 0.63 -21.01
CA LEU A 382 15.17 1.00 -21.82
C LEU A 382 14.96 0.63 -23.30
N LYS A 383 14.42 -0.55 -23.57
CA LYS A 383 14.07 -0.98 -24.94
C LYS A 383 13.01 -0.08 -25.57
N ARG A 384 11.98 0.30 -24.81
CA ARG A 384 10.90 1.20 -25.25
C ARG A 384 11.43 2.58 -25.60
N LEU A 385 12.38 3.07 -24.81
CA LEU A 385 13.05 4.37 -24.99
C LEU A 385 14.31 4.27 -25.88
N ALA A 386 14.70 3.12 -26.41
CA ALA A 386 15.81 3.03 -27.33
C ALA A 386 15.57 3.90 -28.58
N LYS A 387 16.60 4.63 -29.03
CA LYS A 387 16.52 5.43 -30.25
C LYS A 387 16.17 4.53 -31.41
N LYS A 388 14.96 4.66 -31.96
CA LYS A 388 14.66 4.15 -33.28
C LYS A 388 15.07 5.20 -34.30
N PRO A 389 15.83 4.86 -35.34
CA PRO A 389 16.09 5.80 -36.42
C PRO A 389 14.75 6.20 -37.06
N GLY A 390 14.28 7.41 -36.80
CA GLY A 390 13.39 8.15 -37.66
C GLY A 390 11.90 7.83 -37.74
N THR A 391 11.30 6.97 -36.88
CA THR A 391 9.92 6.51 -37.12
C THR A 391 8.95 6.53 -35.92
N ASP A 392 9.27 7.14 -34.79
CA ASP A 392 8.35 7.18 -33.66
C ASP A 392 7.49 8.46 -33.65
N PRO A 393 6.16 8.38 -33.89
CA PRO A 393 5.27 9.55 -33.92
C PRO A 393 5.11 10.25 -32.57
N TYR A 394 5.50 9.62 -31.45
CA TYR A 394 5.45 10.21 -30.12
C TYR A 394 6.63 11.11 -29.76
N PHE A 395 7.64 11.22 -30.63
CA PHE A 395 8.87 12.00 -30.46
C PHE A 395 9.02 13.13 -31.50
N ARG A 396 7.93 13.66 -32.03
CA ARG A 396 7.91 14.86 -32.86
C ARG A 396 7.45 16.09 -32.09
#